data_4bcc23dbb7ec1ea346a22b5a63964940
#
_entry.id   4bcc23dbb7ec1ea346a22b5a63964940
#
_cell.length_a   1.000
_cell.length_b   1.000
_cell.length_c   1.000
_cell.angle_alpha   90.00
_cell.angle_beta   90.00
_cell.angle_gamma   90.00
#
_symmetry.space_group_name_H-M   'P 1'
#
loop_
_entity.id
_entity.type
_entity.pdbx_description
1 polymer ?
#
loop_
_entity_poly.entity_id
_entity_poly.type
_entity_poly.pdbx_seq_one_letter_code
_entity_poly.pdbx_strand_id
1 'polypeptide(L)'
;PGDPCGMADITATGGFAKTGLGADTATNHVGRLAVLEVPDFILQETGGAELITPSLLRGQWPPRAFDTNKGMCGRVTLLAGSRGTLGAAALASAGAVRGGAGLVSLGALPDDYDLLAGAVIPEVMVRPFRQLTDVFSVPCDAIGIGPGLGTGHAARVLRVVREAACPMVVDADALNVLAHAGLQHLDKAKGDRLLTPHPGEMQRLLAGRKVGDRAATARAFAASHRVTLLLKGSRTVIARKKAPLRYNTTGNPGMATGGMGDVLTGVCTALLGQGAGSFLAASLGAWVCGRAAEIAVSSGKCSAESLAPTDVLAHLGKAFD
;
A
#
# COMPACT_ATOMS: atom_id res chain seq x y z
N PRO A 1 21.76 15.53 -14.92
CA PRO A 1 21.43 14.62 -16.03
C PRO A 1 21.66 15.35 -17.36
N GLY A 2 22.72 15.11 -18.00
CA GLY A 2 23.18 15.66 -19.28
C GLY A 2 24.40 14.93 -19.78
N ASP A 3 25.14 14.32 -18.86
CA ASP A 3 26.27 13.49 -19.23
C ASP A 3 25.82 12.05 -19.54
N PRO A 4 26.43 11.39 -20.53
CA PRO A 4 26.15 9.99 -20.83
C PRO A 4 26.48 9.14 -19.61
N CYS A 5 25.49 8.49 -19.05
CA CYS A 5 25.66 7.53 -17.95
C CYS A 5 25.12 6.16 -18.36
N GLY A 6 25.74 5.10 -17.87
CA GLY A 6 25.31 3.73 -18.12
C GLY A 6 23.93 3.46 -17.47
N MET A 7 23.26 2.44 -17.97
CA MET A 7 22.08 1.84 -17.33
C MET A 7 22.54 0.57 -16.63
N ALA A 8 22.23 0.45 -15.34
CA ALA A 8 22.55 -0.72 -14.54
C ALA A 8 21.28 -1.46 -14.14
N ASP A 9 21.33 -2.79 -14.17
CA ASP A 9 20.26 -3.63 -13.60
C ASP A 9 20.29 -3.56 -12.07
N ILE A 10 21.49 -3.48 -11.49
CA ILE A 10 21.69 -3.38 -10.05
C ILE A 10 22.80 -2.36 -9.76
N THR A 11 22.56 -1.44 -8.84
CA THR A 11 23.56 -0.52 -8.31
C THR A 11 23.82 -0.85 -6.85
N ALA A 12 25.08 -1.18 -6.52
CA ALA A 12 25.53 -1.37 -5.14
C ALA A 12 26.16 -0.08 -4.61
N THR A 13 25.81 0.32 -3.38
CA THR A 13 26.39 1.48 -2.70
C THR A 13 26.89 1.09 -1.32
N GLY A 14 28.14 1.43 -0.97
CA GLY A 14 28.72 1.13 0.34
C GLY A 14 28.23 2.07 1.43
N GLY A 15 27.97 1.53 2.62
CA GLY A 15 27.57 2.21 3.84
C GLY A 15 26.15 2.77 3.77
N PHE A 16 25.91 3.76 2.92
CA PHE A 16 24.63 4.48 2.86
C PHE A 16 24.16 4.70 1.44
N ALA A 17 22.84 4.76 1.25
CA ALA A 17 22.27 5.24 0.01
C ALA A 17 22.51 6.75 -0.14
N LYS A 18 23.01 7.15 -1.31
CA LYS A 18 23.13 8.56 -1.66
C LYS A 18 21.79 9.06 -2.18
N THR A 19 21.39 10.26 -1.77
CA THR A 19 20.07 10.83 -2.12
C THR A 19 19.80 10.86 -3.62
N GLY A 20 20.83 11.12 -4.43
CA GLY A 20 20.72 11.10 -5.90
C GLY A 20 20.34 9.73 -6.49
N LEU A 21 20.67 8.62 -5.82
CA LEU A 21 20.30 7.27 -6.28
C LEU A 21 18.81 6.97 -6.07
N GLY A 22 18.15 7.69 -5.15
CA GLY A 22 16.71 7.60 -4.90
C GLY A 22 15.86 8.51 -5.78
N ALA A 23 16.45 9.40 -6.56
CA ALA A 23 15.73 10.34 -7.41
C ALA A 23 14.99 9.63 -8.54
N ASP A 24 13.79 10.11 -8.88
CA ASP A 24 12.97 9.55 -9.95
C ASP A 24 13.70 9.55 -11.30
N THR A 25 14.46 10.61 -11.58
CA THR A 25 15.25 10.76 -12.81
C THR A 25 16.40 9.77 -12.91
N ALA A 26 16.84 9.20 -11.79
CA ALA A 26 17.93 8.23 -11.75
C ALA A 26 17.44 6.77 -11.86
N THR A 27 16.14 6.51 -11.75
CA THR A 27 15.60 5.15 -11.61
C THR A 27 16.06 4.20 -12.73
N ASN A 28 15.99 4.62 -13.99
CA ASN A 28 16.38 3.78 -15.13
C ASN A 28 17.91 3.59 -15.24
N HIS A 29 18.69 4.47 -14.63
CA HIS A 29 20.15 4.36 -14.62
C HIS A 29 20.66 3.53 -13.45
N VAL A 30 19.94 3.57 -12.32
CA VAL A 30 20.31 2.88 -11.08
C VAL A 30 19.82 1.43 -11.04
N GLY A 31 18.71 1.14 -11.69
CA GLY A 31 18.06 -0.17 -11.58
C GLY A 31 17.71 -0.51 -10.12
N ARG A 32 17.93 -1.74 -9.70
CA ARG A 32 17.78 -2.15 -8.31
C ARG A 32 18.90 -1.57 -7.45
N LEU A 33 18.53 -0.90 -6.36
CA LEU A 33 19.50 -0.34 -5.42
C LEU A 33 19.76 -1.30 -4.26
N ALA A 34 21.01 -1.69 -4.09
CA ALA A 34 21.51 -2.48 -2.97
C ALA A 34 22.44 -1.63 -2.10
N VAL A 35 22.27 -1.69 -0.78
CA VAL A 35 23.19 -1.06 0.17
C VAL A 35 24.06 -2.15 0.78
N LEU A 36 25.36 -2.02 0.63
CA LEU A 36 26.34 -2.91 1.23
C LEU A 36 26.71 -2.35 2.61
N GLU A 37 26.57 -3.14 3.65
CA GLU A 37 26.98 -2.74 5.00
C GLU A 37 28.51 -2.59 5.05
N VAL A 38 28.97 -1.46 5.58
CA VAL A 38 30.39 -1.19 5.87
C VAL A 38 30.49 -0.96 7.37
N PRO A 39 31.00 -1.94 8.15
CA PRO A 39 30.90 -1.96 9.60
C PRO A 39 31.42 -0.71 10.33
N ASP A 40 32.47 -0.10 9.79
CA ASP A 40 33.13 1.06 10.42
C ASP A 40 32.56 2.41 9.95
N PHE A 41 31.52 2.38 9.11
CA PHE A 41 30.92 3.60 8.57
C PHE A 41 29.78 4.08 9.45
N ILE A 42 30.07 5.05 10.33
CA ILE A 42 29.06 5.65 11.22
C ILE A 42 28.52 6.92 10.55
N LEU A 43 27.22 6.97 10.32
CA LEU A 43 26.56 8.19 9.84
C LEU A 43 26.41 9.18 10.99
N GLN A 44 26.98 10.35 10.84
CA GLN A 44 26.84 11.44 11.82
C GLN A 44 25.52 12.20 11.66
N GLU A 45 24.96 12.25 10.44
CA GLU A 45 23.68 12.91 10.16
C GLU A 45 22.85 12.08 9.17
N THR A 46 21.56 11.88 9.46
CA THR A 46 20.61 11.31 8.53
C THR A 46 19.96 12.43 7.74
N GLY A 47 19.96 12.38 6.42
CA GLY A 47 19.36 13.40 5.54
C GLY A 47 17.82 13.46 5.59
N GLY A 48 17.19 12.97 6.69
CA GLY A 48 15.75 12.94 6.85
C GLY A 48 15.04 11.97 5.89
N ALA A 49 15.78 11.01 5.33
CA ALA A 49 15.24 9.97 4.45
C ALA A 49 15.92 8.61 4.73
N GLU A 50 15.16 7.53 4.55
CA GLU A 50 15.58 6.15 4.79
C GLU A 50 15.21 5.27 3.58
N LEU A 51 16.03 4.26 3.28
CA LEU A 51 15.62 3.16 2.43
C LEU A 51 14.94 2.10 3.27
N ILE A 52 13.85 1.54 2.74
CA ILE A 52 13.21 0.37 3.35
C ILE A 52 14.08 -0.84 3.03
N THR A 53 14.67 -1.43 4.07
CA THR A 53 15.54 -2.60 4.01
C THR A 53 15.10 -3.64 5.03
N PRO A 54 15.49 -4.92 4.91
CA PRO A 54 15.23 -5.92 5.94
C PRO A 54 15.76 -5.49 7.31
N SER A 55 16.94 -4.86 7.36
CA SER A 55 17.52 -4.37 8.63
C SER A 55 16.67 -3.27 9.27
N LEU A 56 16.11 -2.33 8.46
CA LEU A 56 15.19 -1.32 8.97
C LEU A 56 13.89 -1.91 9.50
N LEU A 57 13.39 -2.96 8.87
CA LEU A 57 12.12 -3.61 9.25
C LEU A 57 12.29 -4.64 10.38
N ARG A 58 13.51 -5.16 10.56
CA ARG A 58 13.79 -6.20 11.54
C ARG A 58 13.47 -5.71 12.95
N GLY A 59 12.71 -6.51 13.70
CA GLY A 59 12.27 -6.18 15.05
C GLY A 59 11.09 -5.21 15.14
N GLN A 60 10.68 -4.56 14.03
CA GLN A 60 9.47 -3.74 14.03
C GLN A 60 8.20 -4.55 13.79
N TRP A 61 8.34 -5.78 13.28
CA TRP A 61 7.26 -6.72 13.04
C TRP A 61 7.59 -8.06 13.70
N PRO A 62 7.10 -8.32 14.91
CA PRO A 62 7.44 -9.54 15.65
C PRO A 62 6.83 -10.78 14.99
N PRO A 63 7.50 -11.94 15.09
CA PRO A 63 6.93 -13.21 14.64
C PRO A 63 5.70 -13.56 15.47
N ARG A 64 4.80 -14.36 14.90
CA ARG A 64 3.63 -14.87 15.62
C ARG A 64 4.06 -15.84 16.71
N ALA A 65 3.49 -15.68 17.90
CA ALA A 65 3.64 -16.64 18.98
C ALA A 65 2.87 -17.94 18.68
N PHE A 66 3.27 -19.04 19.30
CA PHE A 66 2.64 -20.36 19.08
C PHE A 66 1.17 -20.40 19.54
N ASP A 67 0.78 -19.61 20.53
CA ASP A 67 -0.59 -19.50 21.02
C ASP A 67 -1.44 -18.49 20.27
N THR A 68 -0.94 -17.93 19.17
CA THR A 68 -1.64 -16.95 18.36
C THR A 68 -2.94 -17.53 17.80
N ASN A 69 -4.04 -16.79 17.99
CA ASN A 69 -5.36 -17.13 17.44
C ASN A 69 -5.81 -16.08 16.40
N LYS A 70 -6.86 -16.42 15.63
CA LYS A 70 -7.36 -15.56 14.55
C LYS A 70 -7.78 -14.15 15.04
N GLY A 71 -8.25 -14.01 16.26
CA GLY A 71 -8.65 -12.71 16.82
C GLY A 71 -7.45 -11.79 17.07
N MET A 72 -6.29 -12.36 17.43
CA MET A 72 -5.04 -11.61 17.65
C MET A 72 -4.39 -11.15 16.33
N CYS A 73 -4.71 -11.81 15.21
CA CYS A 73 -4.21 -11.42 13.89
C CYS A 73 -5.06 -10.37 13.19
N GLY A 74 -6.00 -9.75 13.91
CA GLY A 74 -6.82 -8.64 13.42
C GLY A 74 -7.99 -9.06 12.54
N ARG A 75 -9.05 -8.27 12.64
CA ARG A 75 -10.27 -8.36 11.84
C ARG A 75 -10.27 -7.21 10.87
N VAL A 76 -10.31 -7.48 9.58
CA VAL A 76 -10.31 -6.42 8.58
C VAL A 76 -11.57 -6.48 7.74
N THR A 77 -12.07 -5.31 7.37
CA THR A 77 -13.22 -5.19 6.45
C THR A 77 -12.80 -4.39 5.23
N LEU A 78 -13.05 -4.96 4.06
CA LEU A 78 -12.83 -4.28 2.79
C LEU A 78 -14.16 -3.77 2.25
N LEU A 79 -14.15 -2.55 1.71
CA LEU A 79 -15.22 -1.93 0.95
C LEU A 79 -14.66 -1.73 -0.47
N ALA A 80 -14.87 -2.73 -1.31
CA ALA A 80 -14.22 -2.83 -2.62
C ALA A 80 -15.12 -3.59 -3.60
N GLY A 81 -14.90 -3.34 -4.89
CA GLY A 81 -15.61 -4.00 -5.97
C GLY A 81 -17.01 -3.46 -6.19
N SER A 82 -17.41 -3.51 -7.44
CA SER A 82 -18.74 -3.26 -7.95
C SER A 82 -18.89 -3.99 -9.28
N ARG A 83 -20.08 -3.96 -9.85
CA ARG A 83 -20.31 -4.56 -11.19
C ARG A 83 -19.30 -4.02 -12.21
N GLY A 84 -18.54 -4.90 -12.85
CA GLY A 84 -17.46 -4.59 -13.79
C GLY A 84 -16.06 -4.53 -13.20
N THR A 85 -15.91 -4.46 -11.86
CA THR A 85 -14.62 -4.36 -11.16
C THR A 85 -14.49 -5.36 -10.00
N LEU A 86 -15.14 -6.52 -10.11
CA LEU A 86 -15.14 -7.59 -9.09
C LEU A 86 -13.71 -8.08 -8.78
N GLY A 87 -12.84 -8.11 -9.80
CA GLY A 87 -11.45 -8.51 -9.65
C GLY A 87 -10.67 -7.67 -8.64
N ALA A 88 -10.98 -6.38 -8.52
CA ALA A 88 -10.33 -5.51 -7.55
C ALA A 88 -10.66 -5.93 -6.10
N ALA A 89 -11.92 -6.29 -5.83
CA ALA A 89 -12.32 -6.82 -4.53
C ALA A 89 -11.68 -8.18 -4.24
N ALA A 90 -11.60 -9.06 -5.24
CA ALA A 90 -10.97 -10.37 -5.11
C ALA A 90 -9.48 -10.24 -4.78
N LEU A 91 -8.74 -9.39 -5.51
CA LEU A 91 -7.32 -9.15 -5.30
C LEU A 91 -7.03 -8.48 -3.95
N ALA A 92 -7.82 -7.46 -3.58
CA ALA A 92 -7.67 -6.80 -2.29
C ALA A 92 -7.97 -7.75 -1.12
N SER A 93 -9.03 -8.56 -1.23
CA SER A 93 -9.39 -9.54 -0.21
C SER A 93 -8.33 -10.64 -0.07
N ALA A 94 -7.84 -11.19 -1.19
CA ALA A 94 -6.75 -12.15 -1.20
C ALA A 94 -5.45 -11.54 -0.65
N GLY A 95 -5.17 -10.27 -0.97
CA GLY A 95 -4.06 -9.50 -0.40
C GLY A 95 -4.15 -9.39 1.12
N ALA A 96 -5.34 -9.16 1.67
CA ALA A 96 -5.56 -9.10 3.11
C ALA A 96 -5.36 -10.47 3.79
N VAL A 97 -5.85 -11.56 3.19
CA VAL A 97 -5.62 -12.93 3.67
C VAL A 97 -4.12 -13.25 3.67
N ARG A 98 -3.45 -13.03 2.54
CA ARG A 98 -2.00 -13.30 2.40
C ARG A 98 -1.12 -12.33 3.17
N GLY A 99 -1.61 -11.13 3.48
CA GLY A 99 -0.99 -10.15 4.39
C GLY A 99 -1.12 -10.53 5.87
N GLY A 100 -1.80 -11.65 6.15
CA GLY A 100 -1.85 -12.27 7.46
C GLY A 100 -2.99 -11.79 8.37
N ALA A 101 -4.03 -11.14 7.86
CA ALA A 101 -5.22 -10.85 8.65
C ALA A 101 -5.88 -12.14 9.16
N GLY A 102 -6.30 -12.15 10.43
CA GLY A 102 -6.93 -13.31 11.04
C GLY A 102 -8.36 -13.56 10.57
N LEU A 103 -9.08 -12.50 10.25
CA LEU A 103 -10.44 -12.54 9.69
C LEU A 103 -10.59 -11.43 8.64
N VAL A 104 -10.97 -11.82 7.43
CA VAL A 104 -11.20 -10.89 6.31
C VAL A 104 -12.67 -10.88 5.95
N SER A 105 -13.29 -9.71 6.00
CA SER A 105 -14.67 -9.48 5.53
C SER A 105 -14.67 -8.57 4.31
N LEU A 106 -15.54 -8.83 3.37
CA LEU A 106 -15.85 -7.94 2.25
C LEU A 106 -17.30 -7.46 2.40
N GLY A 107 -17.51 -6.15 2.57
CA GLY A 107 -18.84 -5.55 2.59
C GLY A 107 -19.37 -5.43 1.17
N ALA A 108 -20.47 -6.12 0.85
CA ALA A 108 -21.09 -6.15 -0.45
C ALA A 108 -22.47 -5.48 -0.41
N LEU A 109 -22.72 -4.56 -1.35
CA LEU A 109 -24.03 -3.95 -1.54
C LEU A 109 -25.00 -4.95 -2.19
N PRO A 110 -26.33 -4.79 -2.06
CA PRO A 110 -27.30 -5.79 -2.51
C PRO A 110 -27.13 -6.19 -3.99
N ASP A 111 -26.91 -5.22 -4.86
CA ASP A 111 -26.78 -5.46 -6.31
C ASP A 111 -25.48 -6.18 -6.71
N ASP A 112 -24.50 -6.20 -5.83
CA ASP A 112 -23.16 -6.78 -6.07
C ASP A 112 -22.90 -8.04 -5.24
N TYR A 113 -23.77 -8.38 -4.27
CA TYR A 113 -23.52 -9.43 -3.29
C TYR A 113 -23.20 -10.79 -3.92
N ASP A 114 -24.09 -11.30 -4.78
CA ASP A 114 -23.94 -12.62 -5.38
C ASP A 114 -22.72 -12.69 -6.30
N LEU A 115 -22.45 -11.58 -7.01
CA LEU A 115 -21.30 -11.47 -7.90
C LEU A 115 -19.98 -11.49 -7.09
N LEU A 116 -19.91 -10.74 -6.00
CA LEU A 116 -18.74 -10.67 -5.14
C LEU A 116 -18.54 -11.98 -4.36
N ALA A 117 -19.63 -12.61 -3.90
CA ALA A 117 -19.56 -13.90 -3.23
C ALA A 117 -19.00 -15.01 -4.13
N GLY A 118 -19.28 -14.95 -5.43
CA GLY A 118 -18.71 -15.87 -6.42
C GLY A 118 -17.31 -15.54 -6.88
N ALA A 119 -16.80 -14.32 -6.61
CA ALA A 119 -15.52 -13.84 -7.13
C ALA A 119 -14.35 -13.97 -6.13
N VAL A 120 -14.62 -14.01 -4.82
CA VAL A 120 -13.58 -14.06 -3.79
C VAL A 120 -13.19 -15.49 -3.41
N ILE A 121 -12.01 -15.64 -2.81
CA ILE A 121 -11.54 -16.91 -2.28
C ILE A 121 -12.33 -17.33 -1.03
N PRO A 122 -12.41 -18.64 -0.71
CA PRO A 122 -13.24 -19.16 0.39
C PRO A 122 -12.92 -18.61 1.78
N GLU A 123 -11.71 -18.11 2.01
CA GLU A 123 -11.27 -17.54 3.28
C GLU A 123 -11.89 -16.17 3.58
N VAL A 124 -12.57 -15.56 2.60
CA VAL A 124 -13.17 -14.22 2.70
C VAL A 124 -14.65 -14.33 3.02
N MET A 125 -15.08 -13.68 4.10
CA MET A 125 -16.48 -13.60 4.48
C MET A 125 -17.16 -12.45 3.75
N VAL A 126 -18.03 -12.72 2.78
CA VAL A 126 -18.84 -11.69 2.14
C VAL A 126 -20.03 -11.35 3.03
N ARG A 127 -20.13 -10.08 3.43
CA ARG A 127 -21.17 -9.58 4.32
C ARG A 127 -22.16 -8.71 3.55
N PRO A 128 -23.46 -9.00 3.64
CA PRO A 128 -24.48 -8.16 3.01
C PRO A 128 -24.59 -6.83 3.77
N PHE A 129 -24.33 -5.72 3.07
CA PHE A 129 -24.49 -4.36 3.56
C PHE A 129 -25.61 -3.68 2.79
N ARG A 130 -26.52 -3.00 3.47
CA ARG A 130 -27.52 -2.14 2.82
C ARG A 130 -26.87 -0.86 2.25
N GLN A 131 -25.84 -0.39 2.93
CA GLN A 131 -25.04 0.78 2.55
C GLN A 131 -23.63 0.68 3.13
N LEU A 132 -22.66 1.40 2.56
CA LEU A 132 -21.25 1.31 2.99
C LEU A 132 -21.04 1.64 4.48
N THR A 133 -21.89 2.48 5.07
CA THR A 133 -21.80 2.84 6.50
C THR A 133 -22.20 1.72 7.45
N ASP A 134 -22.74 0.61 6.95
CA ASP A 134 -23.02 -0.57 7.77
C ASP A 134 -21.74 -1.21 8.31
N VAL A 135 -20.58 -0.85 7.74
CA VAL A 135 -19.26 -1.19 8.28
C VAL A 135 -19.08 -0.76 9.73
N PHE A 136 -19.75 0.29 10.20
CA PHE A 136 -19.68 0.74 11.59
C PHE A 136 -20.34 -0.22 12.58
N SER A 137 -21.19 -1.11 12.11
CA SER A 137 -21.85 -2.14 12.92
C SER A 137 -21.09 -3.47 12.93
N VAL A 138 -19.99 -3.57 12.18
CA VAL A 138 -19.17 -4.77 12.10
C VAL A 138 -17.89 -4.55 12.93
N PRO A 139 -17.60 -5.45 13.89
CA PRO A 139 -16.33 -5.39 14.61
C PRO A 139 -15.16 -5.52 13.62
N CYS A 140 -14.37 -4.46 13.46
CA CYS A 140 -13.18 -4.47 12.62
C CYS A 140 -12.07 -3.63 13.25
N ASP A 141 -10.83 -4.11 13.09
CA ASP A 141 -9.63 -3.48 13.61
C ASP A 141 -8.99 -2.56 12.55
N ALA A 142 -9.29 -2.78 11.27
CA ALA A 142 -8.92 -1.88 10.16
C ALA A 142 -9.88 -2.02 8.98
N ILE A 143 -9.97 -0.95 8.17
CA ILE A 143 -10.78 -0.89 6.95
C ILE A 143 -9.88 -0.62 5.76
N GLY A 144 -10.11 -1.31 4.63
CA GLY A 144 -9.61 -0.94 3.31
C GLY A 144 -10.77 -0.47 2.44
N ILE A 145 -10.66 0.68 1.79
CA ILE A 145 -11.76 1.24 1.00
C ILE A 145 -11.26 1.77 -0.34
N GLY A 146 -11.99 1.45 -1.40
CA GLY A 146 -11.86 2.12 -2.69
C GLY A 146 -11.59 1.25 -3.89
N PRO A 147 -10.79 0.15 -3.84
CA PRO A 147 -10.51 -0.66 -5.02
C PRO A 147 -11.79 -1.08 -5.74
N GLY A 148 -11.99 -0.58 -6.98
CA GLY A 148 -13.13 -0.93 -7.81
C GLY A 148 -14.52 -0.63 -7.22
N LEU A 149 -14.62 0.29 -6.27
CA LEU A 149 -15.89 0.61 -5.57
C LEU A 149 -16.82 1.50 -6.41
N GLY A 150 -16.24 2.18 -7.41
CA GLY A 150 -16.94 3.23 -8.14
C GLY A 150 -17.12 4.52 -7.34
N THR A 151 -17.57 5.57 -8.00
CA THR A 151 -17.77 6.90 -7.38
C THR A 151 -19.24 7.21 -7.03
N GLY A 152 -20.16 6.31 -7.35
CA GLY A 152 -21.60 6.50 -7.16
C GLY A 152 -22.04 6.62 -5.69
N HIS A 153 -21.20 6.22 -4.75
CA HIS A 153 -21.48 6.26 -3.32
C HIS A 153 -20.71 7.34 -2.56
N ALA A 154 -20.33 8.44 -3.23
CA ALA A 154 -19.41 9.47 -2.71
C ALA A 154 -19.73 9.94 -1.29
N ALA A 155 -21.00 10.32 -0.99
CA ALA A 155 -21.37 10.79 0.34
C ALA A 155 -21.14 9.76 1.44
N ARG A 156 -21.38 8.46 1.14
CA ARG A 156 -21.15 7.36 2.09
C ARG A 156 -19.68 7.05 2.26
N VAL A 157 -18.89 7.06 1.17
CA VAL A 157 -17.42 6.94 1.21
C VAL A 157 -16.81 8.02 2.11
N LEU A 158 -17.20 9.29 1.90
CA LEU A 158 -16.71 10.40 2.72
C LEU A 158 -17.09 10.27 4.20
N ARG A 159 -18.31 9.76 4.47
CA ARG A 159 -18.73 9.49 5.83
C ARG A 159 -17.91 8.39 6.47
N VAL A 160 -17.64 7.29 5.77
CA VAL A 160 -16.79 6.19 6.26
C VAL A 160 -15.37 6.70 6.51
N VAL A 161 -14.77 7.43 5.57
CA VAL A 161 -13.42 8.00 5.71
C VAL A 161 -13.34 8.93 6.93
N ARG A 162 -14.37 9.75 7.19
CA ARG A 162 -14.37 10.68 8.30
C ARG A 162 -14.66 10.04 9.66
N GLU A 163 -15.62 9.12 9.72
CA GLU A 163 -16.22 8.67 10.99
C GLU A 163 -15.65 7.36 11.54
N ALA A 164 -15.04 6.51 10.71
CA ALA A 164 -14.41 5.30 11.20
C ALA A 164 -13.29 5.61 12.21
N ALA A 165 -13.40 5.04 13.41
CA ALA A 165 -12.43 5.24 14.47
C ALA A 165 -11.16 4.37 14.28
N CYS A 166 -11.30 3.21 13.63
CA CYS A 166 -10.18 2.33 13.33
C CYS A 166 -9.30 2.91 12.19
N PRO A 167 -8.02 2.50 12.09
CA PRO A 167 -7.15 2.86 10.99
C PRO A 167 -7.72 2.37 9.66
N MET A 168 -7.38 3.08 8.58
CA MET A 168 -7.95 2.80 7.26
C MET A 168 -6.95 3.00 6.15
N VAL A 169 -6.95 2.09 5.16
CA VAL A 169 -6.34 2.30 3.84
C VAL A 169 -7.37 2.91 2.90
N VAL A 170 -7.01 4.02 2.25
CA VAL A 170 -7.85 4.71 1.26
C VAL A 170 -7.12 4.69 -0.08
N ASP A 171 -7.71 4.04 -1.07
CA ASP A 171 -7.10 3.85 -2.40
C ASP A 171 -8.11 4.10 -3.53
N ALA A 172 -7.64 4.17 -4.75
CA ALA A 172 -8.42 4.11 -5.99
C ALA A 172 -9.65 5.06 -5.98
N ASP A 173 -10.86 4.51 -6.12
CA ASP A 173 -12.08 5.33 -6.24
C ASP A 173 -12.39 6.15 -4.99
N ALA A 174 -11.99 5.69 -3.81
CA ALA A 174 -12.13 6.49 -2.60
C ALA A 174 -11.20 7.72 -2.60
N LEU A 175 -10.01 7.63 -3.20
CA LEU A 175 -9.13 8.78 -3.44
C LEU A 175 -9.73 9.74 -4.48
N ASN A 176 -10.37 9.19 -5.54
CA ASN A 176 -11.07 10.00 -6.54
C ASN A 176 -12.23 10.79 -5.91
N VAL A 177 -13.00 10.15 -5.03
CA VAL A 177 -14.08 10.80 -4.26
C VAL A 177 -13.53 11.93 -3.38
N LEU A 178 -12.43 11.70 -2.66
CA LEU A 178 -11.77 12.72 -1.84
C LEU A 178 -11.24 13.88 -2.69
N ALA A 179 -10.63 13.59 -3.82
CA ALA A 179 -10.11 14.61 -4.72
C ALA A 179 -11.21 15.55 -5.23
N HIS A 180 -12.40 14.99 -5.50
CA HIS A 180 -13.55 15.76 -5.98
C HIS A 180 -14.26 16.54 -4.88
N ALA A 181 -14.44 15.93 -3.69
CA ALA A 181 -15.21 16.52 -2.59
C ALA A 181 -14.38 17.46 -1.69
N GLY A 182 -13.05 17.40 -1.78
CA GLY A 182 -12.13 18.18 -0.97
C GLY A 182 -11.52 17.42 0.20
N LEU A 183 -10.30 17.80 0.56
CA LEU A 183 -9.45 17.08 1.52
C LEU A 183 -9.78 17.38 2.99
N GLN A 184 -10.68 18.34 3.28
CA GLN A 184 -11.16 18.65 4.64
C GLN A 184 -11.79 17.44 5.36
N HIS A 185 -12.19 16.41 4.62
CA HIS A 185 -12.69 15.16 5.17
C HIS A 185 -11.58 14.33 5.85
N LEU A 186 -10.34 14.45 5.39
CA LEU A 186 -9.16 13.84 6.02
C LEU A 186 -8.80 14.54 7.33
N ASP A 187 -8.87 15.86 7.36
CA ASP A 187 -8.54 16.65 8.55
C ASP A 187 -9.51 16.40 9.71
N LYS A 188 -10.73 15.97 9.39
CA LYS A 188 -11.79 15.60 10.35
C LYS A 188 -11.87 14.10 10.63
N ALA A 189 -10.96 13.29 10.10
CA ALA A 189 -10.97 11.84 10.29
C ALA A 189 -10.68 11.46 11.75
N LYS A 190 -11.50 10.54 12.28
CA LYS A 190 -11.39 10.10 13.69
C LYS A 190 -10.23 9.14 13.92
N GLY A 191 -9.89 8.30 12.92
CA GLY A 191 -8.80 7.33 12.99
C GLY A 191 -7.65 7.70 12.04
N ASP A 192 -6.58 6.93 12.08
CA ASP A 192 -5.42 7.08 11.20
C ASP A 192 -5.77 6.70 9.75
N ARG A 193 -5.25 7.44 8.76
CA ARG A 193 -5.53 7.23 7.33
C ARG A 193 -4.23 7.03 6.58
N LEU A 194 -4.12 5.88 5.91
CA LEU A 194 -3.07 5.56 4.95
C LEU A 194 -3.64 5.74 3.54
N LEU A 195 -3.14 6.70 2.81
CA LEU A 195 -3.50 6.95 1.42
C LEU A 195 -2.44 6.32 0.51
N THR A 196 -2.89 5.65 -0.56
CA THR A 196 -2.00 4.91 -1.46
C THR A 196 -2.10 5.37 -2.93
N PRO A 197 -2.04 6.69 -3.24
CA PRO A 197 -2.20 7.17 -4.61
C PRO A 197 -1.06 6.75 -5.53
N HIS A 198 -1.38 6.44 -6.79
CA HIS A 198 -0.43 6.52 -7.88
C HIS A 198 -0.28 7.99 -8.37
N PRO A 199 0.71 8.35 -9.21
CA PRO A 199 0.93 9.75 -9.59
C PRO A 199 -0.30 10.46 -10.17
N GLY A 200 -1.14 9.77 -10.95
CA GLY A 200 -2.37 10.34 -11.50
C GLY A 200 -3.43 10.63 -10.45
N GLU A 201 -3.60 9.77 -9.44
CA GLU A 201 -4.49 10.00 -8.29
C GLU A 201 -3.95 11.14 -7.43
N MET A 202 -2.63 11.16 -7.21
CA MET A 202 -1.99 12.25 -6.49
C MET A 202 -2.21 13.62 -7.17
N GLN A 203 -2.10 13.66 -8.49
CA GLN A 203 -2.39 14.88 -9.25
C GLN A 203 -3.84 15.35 -9.03
N ARG A 204 -4.81 14.43 -9.00
CA ARG A 204 -6.21 14.76 -8.69
C ARG A 204 -6.38 15.30 -7.26
N LEU A 205 -5.74 14.66 -6.28
CA LEU A 205 -5.72 15.15 -4.89
C LEU A 205 -5.09 16.54 -4.75
N LEU A 206 -4.16 16.89 -5.63
CA LEU A 206 -3.55 18.22 -5.72
C LEU A 206 -4.37 19.22 -6.57
N ALA A 207 -5.64 18.95 -6.82
CA ALA A 207 -6.51 19.79 -7.66
C ALA A 207 -5.94 20.02 -9.09
N GLY A 208 -5.37 18.97 -9.68
CA GLY A 208 -4.83 19.01 -11.04
C GLY A 208 -3.38 19.50 -11.16
N ARG A 209 -2.77 20.00 -10.08
CA ARG A 209 -1.35 20.40 -10.11
C ARG A 209 -0.45 19.20 -10.37
N LYS A 210 0.51 19.37 -11.27
CA LYS A 210 1.48 18.29 -11.60
C LYS A 210 2.26 17.87 -10.35
N VAL A 211 2.47 16.58 -10.20
CA VAL A 211 3.41 16.03 -9.23
C VAL A 211 4.81 16.31 -9.77
N GLY A 212 5.52 17.25 -9.14
CA GLY A 212 6.92 17.54 -9.45
C GLY A 212 7.84 16.56 -8.73
N ASP A 213 8.69 17.04 -7.82
CA ASP A 213 9.44 16.18 -6.92
C ASP A 213 8.47 15.40 -6.03
N ARG A 214 8.43 14.07 -6.21
CA ARG A 214 7.50 13.18 -5.48
C ARG A 214 7.78 13.17 -3.98
N ALA A 215 9.04 13.25 -3.59
CA ALA A 215 9.44 13.26 -2.18
C ALA A 215 8.99 14.54 -1.47
N ALA A 216 9.25 15.70 -2.07
CA ALA A 216 8.79 16.98 -1.55
C ALA A 216 7.26 17.05 -1.52
N THR A 217 6.60 16.58 -2.58
CA THR A 217 5.14 16.53 -2.68
C THR A 217 4.54 15.63 -1.58
N ALA A 218 5.08 14.43 -1.39
CA ALA A 218 4.60 13.48 -0.39
C ALA A 218 4.78 14.04 1.04
N ARG A 219 5.93 14.64 1.32
CA ARG A 219 6.23 15.27 2.62
C ARG A 219 5.25 16.41 2.93
N ALA A 220 5.06 17.32 1.98
CA ALA A 220 4.17 18.47 2.14
C ALA A 220 2.70 18.02 2.34
N PHE A 221 2.23 17.08 1.53
CA PHE A 221 0.86 16.57 1.63
C PHE A 221 0.60 15.87 2.98
N ALA A 222 1.47 14.95 3.38
CA ALA A 222 1.33 14.23 4.64
C ALA A 222 1.40 15.16 5.87
N ALA A 223 2.19 16.22 5.79
CA ALA A 223 2.27 17.23 6.85
C ALA A 223 0.99 18.06 6.97
N SER A 224 0.38 18.42 5.83
CA SER A 224 -0.80 19.28 5.78
C SER A 224 -2.09 18.55 6.20
N HIS A 225 -2.23 17.26 5.88
CA HIS A 225 -3.47 16.51 6.08
C HIS A 225 -3.42 15.46 7.19
N ARG A 226 -2.35 15.41 7.98
CA ARG A 226 -2.17 14.47 9.11
C ARG A 226 -2.40 13.00 8.74
N VAL A 227 -2.00 12.60 7.53
CA VAL A 227 -2.12 11.24 7.01
C VAL A 227 -0.75 10.60 6.85
N THR A 228 -0.72 9.28 6.67
CA THR A 228 0.39 8.60 6.05
C THR A 228 0.11 8.53 4.56
N LEU A 229 1.06 8.94 3.75
CA LEU A 229 0.98 8.86 2.29
C LEU A 229 2.00 7.86 1.75
N LEU A 230 1.52 6.88 1.00
CA LEU A 230 2.31 5.97 0.19
C LEU A 230 2.11 6.39 -1.28
N LEU A 231 3.03 7.19 -1.82
CA LEU A 231 2.97 7.63 -3.22
C LEU A 231 3.62 6.57 -4.11
N LYS A 232 2.76 5.81 -4.79
CA LYS A 232 3.16 4.68 -5.67
C LYS A 232 4.07 5.14 -6.82
N GLY A 233 4.99 4.27 -7.23
CA GLY A 233 5.90 4.48 -8.36
C GLY A 233 7.10 3.54 -8.28
N SER A 234 7.99 3.59 -9.26
CA SER A 234 9.20 2.75 -9.32
C SER A 234 10.10 2.86 -8.06
N ARG A 235 10.10 4.01 -7.42
CA ARG A 235 10.62 4.27 -6.08
C ARG A 235 9.45 4.76 -5.24
N THR A 236 8.63 3.86 -4.72
CA THR A 236 7.51 4.25 -3.85
C THR A 236 8.03 5.06 -2.67
N VAL A 237 7.42 6.24 -2.44
CA VAL A 237 7.79 7.15 -1.36
C VAL A 237 6.73 7.10 -0.27
N ILE A 238 7.16 6.94 0.97
CA ILE A 238 6.28 6.94 2.13
C ILE A 238 6.60 8.15 3.00
N ALA A 239 5.57 8.93 3.31
CA ALA A 239 5.68 10.15 4.09
C ALA A 239 4.65 10.17 5.21
N ARG A 240 5.06 10.64 6.38
CA ARG A 240 4.22 10.95 7.53
C ARG A 240 4.79 12.18 8.25
N LYS A 241 3.93 13.01 8.83
CA LYS A 241 4.36 14.17 9.61
C LYS A 241 5.29 13.76 10.74
N LYS A 242 6.42 14.43 10.88
CA LYS A 242 7.47 14.18 11.90
C LYS A 242 8.17 12.81 11.78
N ALA A 243 8.05 12.12 10.65
CA ALA A 243 8.80 10.92 10.35
C ALA A 243 9.79 11.18 9.20
N PRO A 244 10.88 10.40 9.09
CA PRO A 244 11.73 10.44 7.92
C PRO A 244 10.94 10.02 6.67
N LEU A 245 11.35 10.49 5.49
CA LEU A 245 10.85 9.89 4.25
C LEU A 245 11.39 8.48 4.11
N ARG A 246 10.55 7.55 3.64
CA ARG A 246 11.01 6.20 3.29
C ARG A 246 10.86 5.95 1.80
N TYR A 247 11.88 5.31 1.23
CA TYR A 247 11.89 4.89 -0.17
C TYR A 247 11.88 3.36 -0.23
N ASN A 248 10.92 2.81 -0.96
CA ASN A 248 10.92 1.38 -1.27
C ASN A 248 11.83 1.10 -2.46
N THR A 249 12.66 0.07 -2.34
CA THR A 249 13.62 -0.35 -3.36
C THR A 249 13.32 -1.73 -3.95
N THR A 250 12.29 -2.41 -3.44
CA THR A 250 11.86 -3.71 -3.97
C THR A 250 10.87 -3.55 -5.11
N GLY A 251 10.75 -4.57 -5.93
CA GLY A 251 9.87 -4.63 -7.08
C GLY A 251 10.63 -4.68 -8.40
N ASN A 252 9.88 -4.83 -9.47
CA ASN A 252 10.40 -4.86 -10.83
C ASN A 252 9.39 -4.21 -11.79
N PRO A 253 9.77 -3.92 -13.07
CA PRO A 253 8.89 -3.28 -14.04
C PRO A 253 7.58 -4.03 -14.32
N GLY A 254 7.53 -5.35 -14.13
CA GLY A 254 6.32 -6.16 -14.32
C GLY A 254 5.18 -5.80 -13.36
N MET A 255 5.48 -5.09 -12.29
CA MET A 255 4.43 -4.55 -11.40
C MET A 255 3.61 -3.41 -12.03
N ALA A 256 3.96 -2.94 -13.22
CA ALA A 256 3.21 -1.96 -13.98
C ALA A 256 1.99 -2.59 -14.68
N THR A 257 1.18 -3.34 -13.94
CA THR A 257 -0.04 -4.00 -14.40
C THR A 257 -1.22 -3.74 -13.45
N GLY A 258 -2.44 -3.85 -13.98
CA GLY A 258 -3.67 -3.64 -13.20
C GLY A 258 -3.80 -4.64 -12.06
N GLY A 259 -4.32 -4.21 -10.91
CA GLY A 259 -4.55 -5.06 -9.75
C GLY A 259 -3.43 -5.08 -8.70
N MET A 260 -2.21 -4.63 -9.03
CA MET A 260 -1.10 -4.56 -8.06
C MET A 260 -1.42 -3.62 -6.89
N GLY A 261 -2.11 -2.50 -7.15
CA GLY A 261 -2.59 -1.59 -6.14
C GLY A 261 -3.61 -2.22 -5.20
N ASP A 262 -4.50 -3.06 -5.76
CA ASP A 262 -5.54 -3.73 -4.98
C ASP A 262 -4.92 -4.74 -3.99
N VAL A 263 -3.93 -5.52 -4.43
CA VAL A 263 -3.13 -6.41 -3.56
C VAL A 263 -2.46 -5.61 -2.45
N LEU A 264 -1.80 -4.49 -2.78
CA LEU A 264 -1.14 -3.62 -1.80
C LEU A 264 -2.14 -3.07 -0.77
N THR A 265 -3.34 -2.64 -1.22
CA THR A 265 -4.40 -2.18 -0.33
C THR A 265 -4.81 -3.26 0.66
N GLY A 266 -4.99 -4.50 0.20
CA GLY A 266 -5.29 -5.65 1.06
C GLY A 266 -4.20 -5.91 2.08
N VAL A 267 -2.94 -6.01 1.63
CA VAL A 267 -1.76 -6.24 2.50
C VAL A 267 -1.64 -5.13 3.55
N CYS A 268 -1.71 -3.86 3.15
CA CYS A 268 -1.63 -2.74 4.11
C CYS A 268 -2.78 -2.77 5.11
N THR A 269 -4.00 -3.12 4.67
CA THR A 269 -5.16 -3.24 5.56
C THR A 269 -4.96 -4.37 6.59
N ALA A 270 -4.41 -5.51 6.17
CA ALA A 270 -4.08 -6.62 7.05
C ALA A 270 -3.05 -6.21 8.12
N LEU A 271 -2.00 -5.50 7.72
CA LEU A 271 -0.97 -5.01 8.63
C LEU A 271 -1.53 -4.01 9.66
N LEU A 272 -2.40 -3.09 9.22
CA LEU A 272 -3.11 -2.18 10.12
C LEU A 272 -3.98 -2.95 11.12
N GLY A 273 -4.74 -3.95 10.65
CA GLY A 273 -5.61 -4.78 11.50
C GLY A 273 -4.83 -5.58 12.53
N GLN A 274 -3.60 -5.97 12.23
CA GLN A 274 -2.68 -6.65 13.15
C GLN A 274 -1.98 -5.68 14.12
N GLY A 275 -2.31 -4.38 14.08
CA GLY A 275 -1.79 -3.38 15.02
C GLY A 275 -0.56 -2.61 14.54
N ALA A 276 -0.11 -2.78 13.29
CA ALA A 276 0.93 -1.92 12.75
C ALA A 276 0.43 -0.47 12.65
N GLY A 277 1.22 0.49 13.09
CA GLY A 277 0.94 1.89 12.77
C GLY A 277 1.01 2.14 11.26
N SER A 278 0.26 3.12 10.74
CA SER A 278 0.13 3.33 9.28
C SER A 278 1.46 3.54 8.55
N PHE A 279 2.44 4.13 9.20
CA PHE A 279 3.77 4.33 8.61
C PHE A 279 4.55 3.02 8.45
N LEU A 280 4.46 2.13 9.43
CA LEU A 280 5.05 0.79 9.34
C LEU A 280 4.27 -0.07 8.35
N ALA A 281 2.94 -0.06 8.40
CA ALA A 281 2.08 -0.81 7.47
C ALA A 281 2.35 -0.42 6.01
N ALA A 282 2.51 0.88 5.73
CA ALA A 282 2.90 1.37 4.40
C ALA A 282 4.29 0.88 3.98
N SER A 283 5.27 0.95 4.91
CA SER A 283 6.66 0.55 4.64
C SER A 283 6.76 -0.96 4.38
N LEU A 284 6.20 -1.75 5.26
CA LEU A 284 6.22 -3.22 5.16
C LEU A 284 5.39 -3.70 3.98
N GLY A 285 4.18 -3.12 3.78
CA GLY A 285 3.31 -3.48 2.65
C GLY A 285 3.96 -3.21 1.29
N ALA A 286 4.58 -2.03 1.10
CA ALA A 286 5.31 -1.73 -0.12
C ALA A 286 6.49 -2.69 -0.33
N TRP A 287 7.23 -2.97 0.73
CA TRP A 287 8.42 -3.82 0.67
C TRP A 287 8.05 -5.27 0.34
N VAL A 288 7.08 -5.88 1.05
CA VAL A 288 6.71 -7.29 0.82
C VAL A 288 6.05 -7.51 -0.54
N CYS A 289 5.20 -6.57 -1.02
CA CYS A 289 4.60 -6.67 -2.35
C CYS A 289 5.69 -6.62 -3.44
N GLY A 290 6.63 -5.69 -3.32
CA GLY A 290 7.75 -5.59 -4.25
C GLY A 290 8.66 -6.83 -4.18
N ARG A 291 8.97 -7.31 -2.98
CA ARG A 291 9.79 -8.50 -2.79
C ARG A 291 9.12 -9.77 -3.34
N ALA A 292 7.81 -9.91 -3.14
CA ALA A 292 7.04 -11.00 -3.73
C ALA A 292 7.08 -10.99 -5.26
N ALA A 293 6.99 -9.81 -5.88
CA ALA A 293 7.16 -9.67 -7.32
C ALA A 293 8.57 -10.06 -7.82
N GLU A 294 9.61 -9.71 -7.07
CA GLU A 294 10.98 -10.15 -7.38
C GLU A 294 11.12 -11.67 -7.27
N ILE A 295 10.57 -12.28 -6.22
CA ILE A 295 10.61 -13.74 -6.01
C ILE A 295 9.83 -14.45 -7.12
N ALA A 296 8.67 -13.93 -7.52
CA ALA A 296 7.86 -14.50 -8.59
C ALA A 296 8.66 -14.61 -9.90
N VAL A 297 9.31 -13.52 -10.32
CA VAL A 297 10.13 -13.51 -11.54
C VAL A 297 11.37 -14.40 -11.37
N SER A 298 12.08 -14.30 -10.24
CA SER A 298 13.29 -15.10 -10.01
C SER A 298 13.02 -16.61 -9.89
N SER A 299 11.78 -17.01 -9.61
CA SER A 299 11.37 -18.42 -9.60
C SER A 299 11.31 -19.06 -10.99
N GLY A 300 11.39 -18.26 -12.06
CA GLY A 300 11.33 -18.71 -13.46
C GLY A 300 9.92 -19.07 -13.94
N LYS A 301 8.87 -18.84 -13.13
CA LYS A 301 7.48 -19.14 -13.52
C LYS A 301 6.83 -18.04 -14.36
N CYS A 302 7.31 -16.82 -14.24
CA CYS A 302 6.90 -15.68 -15.03
C CYS A 302 8.10 -14.76 -15.33
N SER A 303 7.97 -13.89 -16.32
CA SER A 303 8.91 -12.80 -16.59
C SER A 303 8.34 -11.47 -16.09
N ALA A 304 9.11 -10.39 -16.19
CA ALA A 304 8.60 -9.06 -15.88
C ALA A 304 7.43 -8.67 -16.81
N GLU A 305 7.42 -9.14 -18.06
CA GLU A 305 6.36 -8.86 -19.04
C GLU A 305 5.07 -9.62 -18.76
N SER A 306 5.15 -10.78 -18.08
CA SER A 306 4.00 -11.66 -17.81
C SER A 306 3.55 -11.66 -16.35
N LEU A 307 4.21 -10.90 -15.49
CA LEU A 307 3.90 -10.85 -14.05
C LEU A 307 2.47 -10.36 -13.80
N ALA A 308 1.68 -11.18 -13.11
CA ALA A 308 0.32 -10.88 -12.71
C ALA A 308 0.20 -10.65 -11.18
N PRO A 309 -0.84 -9.94 -10.70
CA PRO A 309 -1.10 -9.78 -9.27
C PRO A 309 -1.23 -11.11 -8.51
N THR A 310 -1.75 -12.14 -9.18
CA THR A 310 -1.87 -13.49 -8.61
C THR A 310 -0.52 -14.15 -8.36
N ASP A 311 0.50 -13.84 -9.15
CA ASP A 311 1.87 -14.30 -8.91
C ASP A 311 2.45 -13.64 -7.65
N VAL A 312 2.18 -12.35 -7.47
CA VAL A 312 2.57 -11.62 -6.25
C VAL A 312 1.88 -12.23 -5.03
N LEU A 313 0.58 -12.47 -5.10
CA LEU A 313 -0.19 -13.12 -4.02
C LEU A 313 0.37 -14.49 -3.65
N ALA A 314 0.77 -15.29 -4.63
CA ALA A 314 1.35 -16.63 -4.41
C ALA A 314 2.71 -16.59 -3.68
N HIS A 315 3.45 -15.47 -3.79
CA HIS A 315 4.79 -15.33 -3.23
C HIS A 315 4.87 -14.41 -1.99
N LEU A 316 3.74 -13.82 -1.55
CA LEU A 316 3.73 -12.94 -0.37
C LEU A 316 4.28 -13.64 0.88
N GLY A 317 3.92 -14.91 1.12
CA GLY A 317 4.42 -15.66 2.28
C GLY A 317 5.94 -15.69 2.34
N LYS A 318 6.60 -15.97 1.20
CA LYS A 318 8.07 -15.98 1.12
C LYS A 318 8.70 -14.58 1.23
N ALA A 319 7.95 -13.55 1.00
CA ALA A 319 8.44 -12.18 1.10
C ALA A 319 8.45 -11.66 2.55
N PHE A 320 7.74 -12.32 3.46
CA PHE A 320 7.80 -12.03 4.90
C PHE A 320 8.98 -12.70 5.62
N ASP A 321 9.59 -13.75 5.03
CA ASP A 321 10.79 -14.43 5.53
C ASP A 321 12.06 -13.57 5.28
#